data_38712ae6426fa180507622081768523c
#
_entry.id   38712ae6426fa180507622081768523c
#
_cell.length_a   1.000
_cell.length_b   1.000
_cell.length_c   1.000
_cell.angle_alpha   90.00
_cell.angle_beta   90.00
_cell.angle_gamma   90.00
#
_symmetry.space_group_name_H-M   'P 1'
#
loop_
_entity.id
_entity.type
_entity.pdbx_description
1 polymer ?
#
loop_
_entity_poly.entity_id
_entity_poly.type
_entity_poly.pdbx_seq_one_letter_code
_entity_poly.pdbx_strand_id
1 'polypeptide(L)'
;MTTLIEITPTPILPETVINKVRKDAYGCVVDFIGTVRGFSSGKRVLFLEFNAKAKGQVEKEIQQIAEEIQARWQLEDIAICHRMGRLEVGEITLVIAIAAPHRQEAFAACQWLIDEMKRVAP
;
A
#
# COMPACT_ATOMS: atom_id res chain seq x y z
N MET A 1 -10.51 7.45 -13.15
CA MET A 1 -9.44 7.71 -12.19
C MET A 1 -9.84 7.23 -10.80
N THR A 2 -9.03 6.40 -10.21
CA THR A 2 -9.28 5.86 -8.87
C THR A 2 -8.02 5.97 -8.03
N THR A 3 -8.06 6.83 -7.02
CA THR A 3 -7.03 6.89 -5.98
C THR A 3 -7.73 6.60 -4.67
N LEU A 4 -7.45 5.41 -4.12
CA LEU A 4 -8.03 4.95 -2.88
C LEU A 4 -6.95 4.83 -1.82
N ILE A 5 -7.14 5.52 -0.70
CA ILE A 5 -6.25 5.42 0.44
C ILE A 5 -7.10 5.08 1.65
N GLU A 6 -6.78 3.96 2.29
CA GLU A 6 -7.54 3.50 3.44
C GLU A 6 -6.60 3.02 4.54
N ILE A 7 -6.90 3.44 5.77
CA ILE A 7 -6.26 2.92 6.96
C ILE A 7 -7.37 2.27 7.80
N THR A 8 -7.25 0.98 8.03
CA THR A 8 -8.35 0.19 8.59
C THR A 8 -7.91 -0.68 9.77
N PRO A 9 -8.76 -0.82 10.80
CA PRO A 9 -8.52 -1.78 11.88
C PRO A 9 -8.89 -3.21 11.52
N THR A 10 -9.55 -3.43 10.38
CA THR A 10 -10.04 -4.74 9.98
C THR A 10 -9.08 -5.42 9.00
N PRO A 11 -9.11 -6.77 8.89
CA PRO A 11 -8.27 -7.48 7.94
C PRO A 11 -8.49 -7.02 6.52
N ILE A 12 -7.40 -6.95 5.75
CA ILE A 12 -7.43 -6.52 4.36
C ILE A 12 -7.54 -7.75 3.46
N LEU A 13 -8.47 -7.71 2.51
CA LEU A 13 -8.59 -8.71 1.46
C LEU A 13 -7.92 -8.16 0.20
N PRO A 14 -6.74 -8.70 -0.20
CA PRO A 14 -6.01 -8.14 -1.34
C PRO A 14 -6.83 -8.08 -2.62
N GLU A 15 -7.64 -9.10 -2.90
CA GLU A 15 -8.46 -9.14 -4.09
C GLU A 15 -9.43 -7.95 -4.17
N THR A 16 -9.99 -7.55 -3.04
CA THR A 16 -10.89 -6.39 -2.99
C THR A 16 -10.14 -5.11 -3.37
N VAL A 17 -8.91 -4.95 -2.89
CA VAL A 17 -8.09 -3.79 -3.20
C VAL A 17 -7.72 -3.78 -4.68
N ILE A 18 -7.30 -4.92 -5.23
CA ILE A 18 -6.94 -5.06 -6.64
C ILE A 18 -8.12 -4.71 -7.54
N ASN A 19 -9.30 -5.18 -7.20
CA ASN A 19 -10.51 -4.95 -8.01
C ASN A 19 -10.92 -3.48 -8.06
N LYS A 20 -10.49 -2.67 -7.11
CA LYS A 20 -10.77 -1.23 -7.11
C LYS A 20 -10.08 -0.49 -8.24
N VAL A 21 -8.94 -0.99 -8.72
CA VAL A 21 -8.13 -0.29 -9.73
C VAL A 21 -8.17 -0.96 -11.10
N ARG A 22 -8.67 -2.19 -11.21
CA ARG A 22 -8.71 -2.90 -12.49
C ARG A 22 -9.65 -2.21 -13.48
N LYS A 23 -9.18 -2.10 -14.73
CA LYS A 23 -9.98 -1.59 -15.84
C LYS A 23 -9.63 -2.34 -17.12
N ASP A 24 -10.60 -2.49 -18.01
CA ASP A 24 -10.43 -3.21 -19.27
C ASP A 24 -9.39 -2.55 -20.17
N ALA A 25 -9.21 -1.23 -20.05
CA ALA A 25 -8.25 -0.49 -20.87
C ALA A 25 -6.80 -0.71 -20.45
N TYR A 26 -6.56 -1.31 -19.28
CA TYR A 26 -5.21 -1.46 -18.73
C TYR A 26 -4.67 -2.87 -18.95
N GLY A 27 -3.37 -2.94 -19.27
CA GLY A 27 -2.71 -4.22 -19.52
C GLY A 27 -2.26 -4.95 -18.28
N CYS A 28 -2.16 -4.26 -17.13
CA CYS A 28 -1.68 -4.91 -15.91
C CYS A 28 -2.12 -4.24 -14.63
N VAL A 29 -2.09 -5.02 -13.55
CA VAL A 29 -2.15 -4.53 -12.17
C VAL A 29 -0.92 -5.10 -11.47
N VAL A 30 -0.11 -4.24 -10.86
CA VAL A 30 0.98 -4.65 -10.00
C VAL A 30 0.53 -4.47 -8.56
N ASP A 31 0.65 -5.51 -7.76
CA ASP A 31 0.28 -5.45 -6.35
C ASP A 31 1.46 -5.83 -5.46
N PHE A 32 1.44 -5.27 -4.26
CA PHE A 32 2.39 -5.58 -3.20
C PHE A 32 1.60 -5.90 -1.94
N ILE A 33 1.95 -7.00 -1.30
CA ILE A 33 1.33 -7.43 -0.06
C ILE A 33 2.41 -7.51 1.00
N GLY A 34 2.34 -6.62 2.00
CA GLY A 34 3.24 -6.64 3.14
C GLY A 34 2.64 -7.44 4.29
N THR A 35 3.47 -8.24 4.95
CA THR A 35 3.03 -9.07 6.06
C THR A 35 3.96 -8.86 7.27
N VAL A 36 3.46 -9.18 8.46
CA VAL A 36 4.28 -9.12 9.67
C VAL A 36 5.25 -10.30 9.68
N ARG A 37 6.55 -9.99 9.67
CA ARG A 37 7.60 -11.03 9.74
C ARG A 37 7.79 -11.53 11.16
N GLY A 38 8.13 -12.81 11.30
CA GLY A 38 8.44 -13.41 12.59
C GLY A 38 9.81 -13.01 13.14
N PHE A 39 10.68 -12.44 12.29
CA PHE A 39 12.03 -12.02 12.69
C PHE A 39 12.36 -10.66 12.07
N SER A 40 13.05 -9.83 12.84
CA SER A 40 13.55 -8.55 12.38
C SER A 40 14.88 -8.28 13.07
N SER A 41 15.95 -8.01 12.27
CA SER A 41 17.30 -7.76 12.78
C SER A 41 17.78 -8.86 13.73
N GLY A 42 17.51 -10.13 13.38
CA GLY A 42 17.93 -11.29 14.16
C GLY A 42 17.09 -11.54 15.43
N LYS A 43 16.06 -10.76 15.66
CA LYS A 43 15.20 -10.89 16.85
C LYS A 43 13.83 -11.41 16.46
N ARG A 44 13.23 -12.21 17.35
CA ARG A 44 11.87 -12.70 17.18
C ARG A 44 10.86 -11.59 17.40
N VAL A 45 9.96 -11.42 16.44
CA VAL A 45 8.84 -10.46 16.53
C VAL A 45 7.60 -11.24 16.97
N LEU A 46 6.90 -10.75 18.00
CA LEU A 46 5.66 -11.36 18.48
C LEU A 46 4.43 -10.70 17.86
N PHE A 47 4.47 -9.38 17.73
CA PHE A 47 3.40 -8.62 17.09
C PHE A 47 3.93 -7.25 16.65
N LEU A 48 3.16 -6.58 15.79
CA LEU A 48 3.41 -5.22 15.36
C LEU A 48 2.21 -4.37 15.74
N GLU A 49 2.46 -3.13 16.16
CA GLU A 49 1.39 -2.22 16.51
C GLU A 49 1.50 -0.92 15.72
N PHE A 50 0.41 -0.56 15.03
CA PHE A 50 0.33 0.69 14.29
C PHE A 50 -0.57 1.67 15.01
N ASN A 51 -0.06 2.87 15.31
CA ASN A 51 -0.75 3.85 16.15
C ASN A 51 -1.87 4.57 15.40
N ALA A 52 -3.11 4.34 15.82
CA ALA A 52 -4.29 4.96 15.22
C ALA A 52 -4.34 6.48 15.40
N LYS A 53 -3.66 7.04 16.39
CA LYS A 53 -3.67 8.48 16.64
C LYS A 53 -3.03 9.27 15.50
N ALA A 54 -2.14 8.65 14.76
CA ALA A 54 -1.46 9.27 13.63
C ALA A 54 -2.23 9.11 12.31
N LYS A 55 -3.41 8.50 12.33
CA LYS A 55 -4.15 8.14 11.12
C LYS A 55 -4.32 9.29 10.13
N GLY A 56 -4.80 10.44 10.61
CA GLY A 56 -5.05 11.58 9.73
C GLY A 56 -3.78 12.12 9.06
N GLN A 57 -2.68 12.17 9.80
CA GLN A 57 -1.40 12.61 9.27
C GLN A 57 -0.84 11.60 8.27
N VAL A 58 -0.93 10.33 8.57
CA VAL A 58 -0.47 9.26 7.69
C VAL A 58 -1.27 9.28 6.38
N GLU A 59 -2.58 9.43 6.46
CA GLU A 59 -3.43 9.52 5.25
C GLU A 59 -3.01 10.68 4.37
N LYS A 60 -2.71 11.85 4.94
CA LYS A 60 -2.25 13.02 4.18
C LYS A 60 -0.92 12.75 3.48
N GLU A 61 0.02 12.15 4.18
CA GLU A 61 1.33 11.84 3.61
C GLU A 61 1.22 10.83 2.48
N ILE A 62 0.38 9.81 2.64
CA ILE A 62 0.14 8.82 1.59
C ILE A 62 -0.55 9.48 0.39
N GLN A 63 -1.49 10.40 0.62
CA GLN A 63 -2.13 11.12 -0.46
C GLN A 63 -1.11 11.92 -1.27
N GLN A 64 -0.16 12.58 -0.62
CA GLN A 64 0.90 13.31 -1.30
C GLN A 64 1.79 12.38 -2.14
N ILE A 65 2.10 11.20 -1.62
CA ILE A 65 2.86 10.19 -2.35
C ILE A 65 2.10 9.76 -3.61
N ALA A 66 0.81 9.51 -3.49
CA ALA A 66 -0.02 9.11 -4.64
C ALA A 66 -0.07 10.21 -5.70
N GLU A 67 -0.18 11.47 -5.28
CA GLU A 67 -0.15 12.61 -6.19
C GLU A 67 1.17 12.71 -6.94
N GLU A 68 2.27 12.42 -6.27
CA GLU A 68 3.58 12.44 -6.92
C GLU A 68 3.73 11.30 -7.94
N ILE A 69 3.14 10.15 -7.68
CA ILE A 69 3.11 9.06 -8.66
C ILE A 69 2.35 9.48 -9.91
N GLN A 70 1.21 10.15 -9.75
CA GLN A 70 0.44 10.67 -10.86
C GLN A 70 1.27 11.63 -11.71
N ALA A 71 2.04 12.50 -11.04
CA ALA A 71 2.88 13.47 -11.73
C ALA A 71 4.06 12.83 -12.47
N ARG A 72 4.71 11.82 -11.85
CA ARG A 72 5.91 11.20 -12.39
C ARG A 72 5.63 10.20 -13.51
N TRP A 73 4.61 9.36 -13.33
CA TRP A 73 4.33 8.23 -14.22
C TRP A 73 2.98 8.34 -14.90
N GLN A 74 2.19 9.36 -14.58
CA GLN A 74 0.86 9.57 -15.14
C GLN A 74 -0.07 8.40 -14.88
N LEU A 75 0.10 7.74 -13.73
CA LEU A 75 -0.75 6.65 -13.28
C LEU A 75 -1.80 7.20 -12.32
N GLU A 76 -3.06 6.89 -12.58
CA GLU A 76 -4.18 7.46 -11.86
C GLU A 76 -4.94 6.45 -11.01
N ASP A 77 -4.76 5.16 -11.28
CA ASP A 77 -5.50 4.12 -10.58
C ASP A 77 -4.59 3.40 -9.60
N ILE A 78 -4.63 3.89 -8.36
CA ILE A 78 -3.76 3.48 -7.27
C ILE A 78 -4.62 3.23 -6.05
N ALA A 79 -4.45 2.06 -5.42
CA ALA A 79 -5.11 1.75 -4.15
C ALA A 79 -4.04 1.39 -3.11
N ILE A 80 -4.15 1.99 -1.94
CA ILE A 80 -3.22 1.75 -0.83
C ILE A 80 -4.08 1.51 0.41
N CYS A 81 -3.95 0.33 1.00
CA CYS A 81 -4.71 -0.05 2.18
C CYS A 81 -3.76 -0.51 3.27
N HIS A 82 -3.75 0.17 4.40
CA HIS A 82 -2.86 -0.10 5.52
C HIS A 82 -3.66 -0.46 6.78
N ARG A 83 -3.20 -1.50 7.49
CA ARG A 83 -3.80 -1.88 8.77
C ARG A 83 -3.36 -0.93 9.89
N MET A 84 -4.23 -0.77 10.86
CA MET A 84 -3.91 -0.10 12.11
C MET A 84 -4.26 -1.02 13.29
N GLY A 85 -3.69 -0.73 14.46
CA GLY A 85 -3.87 -1.54 15.65
C GLY A 85 -2.82 -2.62 15.77
N ARG A 86 -3.14 -3.63 16.57
CA ARG A 86 -2.22 -4.75 16.82
C ARG A 86 -2.35 -5.81 15.73
N LEU A 87 -1.21 -6.23 15.21
CA LEU A 87 -1.11 -7.23 14.15
C LEU A 87 -0.21 -8.37 14.60
N GLU A 88 -0.68 -9.59 14.41
CA GLU A 88 0.09 -10.79 14.72
C GLU A 88 1.00 -11.16 13.54
N VAL A 89 2.01 -11.97 13.82
CA VAL A 89 2.91 -12.50 12.79
C VAL A 89 2.10 -13.19 11.70
N GLY A 90 2.41 -12.87 10.44
CA GLY A 90 1.72 -13.44 9.28
C GLY A 90 0.52 -12.64 8.80
N GLU A 91 0.01 -11.70 9.59
CA GLU A 91 -1.10 -10.87 9.12
C GLU A 91 -0.64 -9.86 8.08
N ILE A 92 -1.55 -9.51 7.18
CA ILE A 92 -1.30 -8.53 6.14
C ILE A 92 -1.34 -7.13 6.75
N THR A 93 -0.24 -6.37 6.58
CA THR A 93 -0.13 -4.99 7.07
C THR A 93 -0.51 -3.97 6.03
N LEU A 94 -0.24 -4.26 4.77
CA LEU A 94 -0.32 -3.29 3.69
C LEU A 94 -0.62 -4.00 2.38
N VAL A 95 -1.54 -3.45 1.61
CA VAL A 95 -1.76 -3.87 0.22
C VAL A 95 -1.71 -2.63 -0.65
N ILE A 96 -0.89 -2.69 -1.70
CA ILE A 96 -0.78 -1.66 -2.72
C ILE A 96 -1.19 -2.30 -4.04
N ALA A 97 -2.03 -1.64 -4.81
CA ALA A 97 -2.38 -2.06 -6.16
C ALA A 97 -2.29 -0.85 -7.09
N ILE A 98 -1.56 -1.02 -8.19
CA ILE A 98 -1.37 0.01 -9.20
C ILE A 98 -1.73 -0.57 -10.55
N ALA A 99 -2.71 0.01 -11.22
CA ALA A 99 -3.11 -0.40 -12.57
C ALA A 99 -2.48 0.54 -13.59
N ALA A 100 -2.04 -0.03 -14.70
CA ALA A 100 -1.36 0.74 -15.74
C ALA A 100 -1.57 0.10 -17.11
N PRO A 101 -1.48 0.90 -18.20
CA PRO A 101 -1.47 0.33 -19.55
C PRO A 101 -0.28 -0.61 -19.76
N HIS A 102 0.89 -0.29 -19.20
CA HIS A 102 2.12 -1.04 -19.39
C HIS A 102 2.80 -1.30 -18.03
N ARG A 103 3.43 -2.47 -17.90
CA ARG A 103 4.01 -2.93 -16.64
C ARG A 103 5.20 -2.10 -16.13
N GLN A 104 5.97 -1.50 -17.03
CA GLN A 104 7.19 -0.79 -16.63
C GLN A 104 6.90 0.33 -15.63
N GLU A 105 5.93 1.17 -15.95
CA GLU A 105 5.54 2.27 -15.08
C GLU A 105 4.93 1.76 -13.77
N ALA A 106 4.14 0.71 -13.85
CA ALA A 106 3.49 0.14 -12.66
C ALA A 106 4.53 -0.44 -11.69
N PHE A 107 5.52 -1.17 -12.18
CA PHE A 107 6.59 -1.71 -11.33
C PHE A 107 7.44 -0.59 -10.73
N ALA A 108 7.84 0.40 -11.55
CA ALA A 108 8.66 1.51 -11.07
C ALA A 108 7.94 2.30 -9.99
N ALA A 109 6.67 2.62 -10.21
CA ALA A 109 5.86 3.37 -9.25
C ALA A 109 5.64 2.57 -7.97
N CYS A 110 5.39 1.27 -8.07
CA CYS A 110 5.18 0.42 -6.92
C CYS A 110 6.43 0.35 -6.03
N GLN A 111 7.60 0.16 -6.63
CA GLN A 111 8.84 0.13 -5.86
C GLN A 111 9.09 1.46 -5.16
N TRP A 112 8.93 2.57 -5.87
CA TRP A 112 9.10 3.90 -5.29
C TRP A 112 8.11 4.13 -4.13
N LEU A 113 6.86 3.72 -4.33
CA LEU A 113 5.81 3.86 -3.31
C LEU A 113 6.15 3.06 -2.05
N ILE A 114 6.63 1.83 -2.20
CA ILE A 114 7.03 1.00 -1.04
C ILE A 114 8.12 1.70 -0.25
N ASP A 115 9.12 2.26 -0.94
CA ASP A 115 10.21 2.96 -0.28
C ASP A 115 9.71 4.19 0.47
N GLU A 116 8.79 4.94 -0.11
CA GLU A 116 8.19 6.10 0.54
C GLU A 116 7.30 5.71 1.72
N MET A 117 6.57 4.61 1.61
CA MET A 117 5.74 4.11 2.70
C MET A 117 6.54 3.76 3.94
N LYS A 118 7.78 3.28 3.78
CA LYS A 118 8.66 2.97 4.90
C LYS A 118 9.04 4.20 5.72
N ARG A 119 9.06 5.38 5.09
CA ARG A 119 9.31 6.64 5.81
C ARG A 119 8.08 7.11 6.56
N VAL A 120 6.89 6.82 6.05
CA VAL A 120 5.62 7.29 6.61
C VAL A 120 5.10 6.34 7.68
N ALA A 121 5.19 5.04 7.42
CA ALA A 121 4.68 3.99 8.30
C ALA A 121 5.71 2.85 8.40
N PRO A 122 6.81 3.09 9.08
CA PRO A 122 7.86 2.06 9.23
C PRO A 122 7.39 0.93 10.13
#